data_af3f5f7651a995a505674e0b5baddb1f
#
_entry.id   af3f5f7651a995a505674e0b5baddb1f
#
_cell.length_a   1.000
_cell.length_b   1.000
_cell.length_c   1.000
_cell.angle_alpha   90.00
_cell.angle_beta   90.00
_cell.angle_gamma   90.00
#
_symmetry.space_group_name_H-M   'P 1'
#
loop_
_entity.id
_entity.type
_entity.pdbx_description
1 polymer ?
#
loop_
_entity_poly.entity_id
_entity_poly.type
_entity_poly.pdbx_seq_one_letter_code
_entity_poly.pdbx_strand_id
1 'polypeptide(L)'
;MQGRKIAAFSAMLACAALLLGGCGAEKAVDKTDKSVKPVIVVGSDNYPPYNYEDVDGRPTGIDVDLATEAFARMGYKAVFSVIDWEAKKELVESGEIDCIWGSFSIDGREDQYRWSAPYMVSCQVVPVRSDSDIYTLADLAGRRVAVQTTTKPEDIFLSHDDPRIPAVGEIFSMQNRELMYPFLSKGYVDAVAAHETAILQCMADYGLEYRILDEPLLTVGLGVAFAKEDERGLEKALSAVFEEMREDGTMEQIIGQYLNEPRGYMGGGDR
;
A
#
# COMPACT_ATOMS: atom_id res chain seq x y z
N MET A 1 -32.92 35.41 -59.74
CA MET A 1 -32.29 35.27 -61.07
C MET A 1 -31.57 33.93 -61.09
N GLN A 2 -32.13 33.09 -61.93
CA GLN A 2 -31.46 32.13 -62.83
C GLN A 2 -30.48 31.18 -62.18
N GLY A 3 -30.63 29.89 -62.24
CA GLY A 3 -31.38 29.03 -63.16
C GLY A 3 -30.44 28.00 -63.78
N ARG A 4 -30.94 26.80 -63.89
CA ARG A 4 -30.62 25.69 -64.83
C ARG A 4 -29.84 24.52 -64.17
N LYS A 5 -30.50 23.40 -63.95
CA LYS A 5 -31.13 22.37 -64.78
C LYS A 5 -30.14 21.40 -65.46
N ILE A 6 -30.33 20.08 -65.17
CA ILE A 6 -30.46 18.90 -66.04
C ILE A 6 -29.09 18.29 -66.42
N ALA A 7 -28.84 16.99 -66.41
CA ALA A 7 -29.64 15.83 -66.81
C ALA A 7 -29.07 14.51 -66.30
N ALA A 8 -29.96 13.55 -66.18
CA ALA A 8 -29.76 12.12 -66.01
C ALA A 8 -29.20 11.47 -67.28
N PHE A 9 -28.47 10.37 -67.10
CA PHE A 9 -28.42 9.29 -68.08
C PHE A 9 -28.32 7.92 -67.42
N SER A 10 -29.35 7.15 -67.61
CA SER A 10 -29.43 5.70 -67.32
C SER A 10 -28.66 4.90 -68.39
N ALA A 11 -27.97 3.88 -67.97
CA ALA A 11 -27.71 2.75 -68.85
C ALA A 11 -27.65 1.46 -68.02
N MET A 12 -28.63 0.66 -68.30
CA MET A 12 -28.85 -0.70 -67.82
C MET A 12 -28.14 -1.65 -68.79
N LEU A 13 -27.35 -2.59 -68.29
CA LEU A 13 -27.19 -3.90 -68.99
C LEU A 13 -26.81 -5.00 -67.99
N ALA A 14 -27.54 -6.08 -68.18
CA ALA A 14 -27.59 -7.30 -67.40
C ALA A 14 -26.60 -8.38 -67.90
N CYS A 15 -26.48 -9.44 -67.08
CA CYS A 15 -25.96 -10.80 -67.32
C CYS A 15 -24.58 -11.06 -66.80
N ALA A 16 -24.25 -12.09 -66.09
CA ALA A 16 -24.81 -13.45 -65.96
C ALA A 16 -24.12 -14.10 -64.70
N ALA A 17 -24.80 -15.05 -64.13
CA ALA A 17 -24.39 -15.91 -63.05
C ALA A 17 -23.19 -16.81 -63.39
N LEU A 18 -22.27 -16.99 -62.38
CA LEU A 18 -21.52 -18.24 -62.27
C LEU A 18 -21.32 -18.54 -60.75
N LEU A 19 -22.03 -19.57 -60.34
CA LEU A 19 -21.89 -20.26 -59.08
C LEU A 19 -20.57 -21.05 -59.09
N LEU A 20 -19.67 -20.75 -58.17
CA LEU A 20 -18.66 -21.71 -57.71
C LEU A 20 -18.50 -21.53 -56.21
N GLY A 21 -18.85 -22.58 -55.50
CA GLY A 21 -18.72 -22.70 -54.06
C GLY A 21 -17.25 -22.65 -53.60
N GLY A 22 -17.04 -21.88 -52.58
CA GLY A 22 -15.83 -21.88 -51.80
C GLY A 22 -16.22 -21.84 -50.32
N CYS A 23 -16.25 -23.01 -49.67
CA CYS A 23 -16.20 -23.07 -48.20
C CYS A 23 -14.94 -22.40 -47.73
N GLY A 24 -15.04 -21.12 -47.39
CA GLY A 24 -14.06 -20.39 -46.61
C GLY A 24 -14.45 -20.49 -45.15
N ALA A 25 -13.77 -21.36 -44.38
CA ALA A 25 -13.85 -21.36 -42.94
C ALA A 25 -13.45 -19.96 -42.44
N GLU A 26 -14.41 -19.23 -41.88
CA GLU A 26 -14.11 -18.08 -41.07
C GLU A 26 -13.27 -18.56 -39.89
N LYS A 27 -11.97 -18.34 -39.98
CA LYS A 27 -11.10 -18.38 -38.83
C LYS A 27 -11.52 -17.22 -37.93
N ALA A 28 -12.23 -17.54 -36.87
CA ALA A 28 -12.38 -16.66 -35.73
C ALA A 28 -10.96 -16.22 -35.32
N VAL A 29 -10.64 -14.97 -35.57
CA VAL A 29 -9.41 -14.35 -35.09
C VAL A 29 -9.67 -14.02 -33.63
N ASP A 30 -9.45 -15.04 -32.79
CA ASP A 30 -9.21 -14.81 -31.38
C ASP A 30 -7.79 -14.19 -31.23
N LYS A 31 -7.70 -12.89 -31.40
CA LYS A 31 -6.55 -12.10 -31.03
C LYS A 31 -6.89 -11.35 -29.74
N THR A 32 -7.03 -12.06 -28.64
CA THR A 32 -6.65 -11.51 -27.36
C THR A 32 -5.13 -11.31 -27.44
N ASP A 33 -4.74 -10.05 -27.55
CA ASP A 33 -3.34 -9.64 -27.51
C ASP A 33 -2.78 -10.01 -26.12
N LYS A 34 -2.10 -11.15 -26.04
CA LYS A 34 -1.48 -11.67 -24.80
C LYS A 34 -0.30 -10.80 -24.31
N SER A 35 -0.05 -9.65 -24.94
CA SER A 35 1.10 -8.81 -24.61
C SER A 35 0.85 -7.80 -23.50
N VAL A 36 -0.40 -7.48 -23.17
CA VAL A 36 -0.73 -6.49 -22.13
C VAL A 36 -1.20 -7.22 -20.87
N LYS A 37 -0.35 -7.23 -19.85
CA LYS A 37 -0.76 -7.73 -18.52
C LYS A 37 -1.86 -6.83 -17.95
N PRO A 38 -2.91 -7.41 -17.32
CA PRO A 38 -3.87 -6.62 -16.57
C PRO A 38 -3.17 -5.84 -15.44
N VAL A 39 -3.71 -4.68 -15.12
CA VAL A 39 -3.15 -3.78 -14.12
C VAL A 39 -3.81 -4.02 -12.77
N ILE A 40 -3.03 -3.91 -11.71
CA ILE A 40 -3.48 -3.78 -10.31
C ILE A 40 -3.02 -2.42 -9.80
N VAL A 41 -3.96 -1.59 -9.34
CA VAL A 41 -3.68 -0.29 -8.75
C VAL A 41 -3.49 -0.46 -7.24
N VAL A 42 -2.27 -0.20 -6.78
CA VAL A 42 -1.86 -0.30 -5.38
C VAL A 42 -1.92 1.09 -4.76
N GLY A 43 -2.75 1.28 -3.73
CA GLY A 43 -2.86 2.55 -3.01
C GLY A 43 -2.03 2.55 -1.73
N SER A 44 -1.22 3.58 -1.54
CA SER A 44 -0.47 3.87 -0.32
C SER A 44 -0.24 5.37 -0.15
N ASP A 45 0.06 5.81 1.05
CA ASP A 45 0.63 7.14 1.28
C ASP A 45 2.17 7.12 1.15
N ASN A 46 2.80 8.29 1.24
CA ASN A 46 4.26 8.39 1.24
C ASN A 46 4.81 7.96 2.61
N TYR A 47 5.50 6.83 2.66
CA TYR A 47 6.00 6.24 3.91
C TYR A 47 7.32 5.47 3.74
N PRO A 48 8.48 6.14 3.70
CA PRO A 48 9.78 5.46 3.71
C PRO A 48 9.96 4.59 4.97
N PRO A 49 10.58 3.41 4.87
CA PRO A 49 11.13 2.76 3.68
C PRO A 49 10.13 1.88 2.92
N TYR A 50 8.83 1.93 3.21
CA TYR A 50 7.82 1.04 2.64
C TYR A 50 7.37 1.46 1.26
N ASN A 51 6.90 2.69 1.10
CA ASN A 51 6.41 3.23 -0.16
C ASN A 51 6.72 4.73 -0.23
N TYR A 52 7.52 5.15 -1.21
CA TYR A 52 7.91 6.53 -1.42
C TYR A 52 8.38 6.73 -2.87
N GLU A 53 8.67 7.97 -3.26
CA GLU A 53 9.25 8.27 -4.55
C GLU A 53 10.76 8.49 -4.42
N ASP A 54 11.52 7.94 -5.36
CA ASP A 54 12.95 8.23 -5.48
C ASP A 54 13.19 9.66 -6.03
N VAL A 55 14.45 10.03 -6.20
CA VAL A 55 14.85 11.36 -6.72
C VAL A 55 14.38 11.62 -8.16
N ASP A 56 14.01 10.59 -8.90
CA ASP A 56 13.47 10.68 -10.25
C ASP A 56 11.93 10.64 -10.28
N GLY A 57 11.29 10.60 -9.11
CA GLY A 57 9.82 10.52 -8.95
C GLY A 57 9.26 9.12 -9.26
N ARG A 58 10.07 8.06 -9.11
CA ARG A 58 9.62 6.68 -9.31
C ARG A 58 9.23 6.07 -7.99
N PRO A 59 8.09 5.32 -7.94
CA PRO A 59 7.75 4.55 -6.76
C PRO A 59 8.87 3.57 -6.39
N THR A 60 9.24 3.54 -5.13
CA THR A 60 10.28 2.67 -4.56
C THR A 60 9.94 2.34 -3.11
N GLY A 61 10.61 1.35 -2.54
CA GLY A 61 10.44 0.91 -1.16
C GLY A 61 10.07 -0.56 -1.06
N ILE A 62 10.06 -1.06 0.17
CA ILE A 62 9.80 -2.47 0.48
C ILE A 62 8.49 -2.95 -0.14
N ASP A 63 7.42 -2.21 0.09
CA ASP A 63 6.08 -2.57 -0.36
C ASP A 63 5.95 -2.47 -1.88
N VAL A 64 6.63 -1.49 -2.50
CA VAL A 64 6.65 -1.31 -3.97
C VAL A 64 7.34 -2.50 -4.64
N ASP A 65 8.49 -2.92 -4.13
CA ASP A 65 9.26 -4.01 -4.73
C ASP A 65 8.58 -5.36 -4.50
N LEU A 66 8.04 -5.59 -3.28
CA LEU A 66 7.26 -6.80 -2.98
C LEU A 66 6.01 -6.88 -3.86
N ALA A 67 5.25 -5.77 -4.01
CA ALA A 67 4.05 -5.74 -4.83
C ALA A 67 4.37 -5.95 -6.31
N THR A 68 5.45 -5.33 -6.80
CA THR A 68 5.88 -5.47 -8.19
C THR A 68 6.20 -6.93 -8.52
N GLU A 69 6.97 -7.61 -7.68
CA GLU A 69 7.33 -9.01 -7.86
C GLU A 69 6.11 -9.93 -7.69
N ALA A 70 5.36 -9.75 -6.60
CA ALA A 70 4.22 -10.63 -6.30
C ALA A 70 3.15 -10.55 -7.39
N PHE A 71 2.74 -9.36 -7.80
CA PHE A 71 1.75 -9.21 -8.88
C PHE A 71 2.29 -9.66 -10.24
N ALA A 72 3.61 -9.52 -10.49
CA ALA A 72 4.22 -10.06 -11.71
C ALA A 72 4.12 -11.59 -11.78
N ARG A 73 4.30 -12.30 -10.65
CA ARG A 73 4.10 -13.77 -10.54
C ARG A 73 2.64 -14.15 -10.76
N MET A 74 1.70 -13.34 -10.30
CA MET A 74 0.27 -13.52 -10.53
C MET A 74 -0.17 -13.16 -11.96
N GLY A 75 0.73 -12.65 -12.81
CA GLY A 75 0.43 -12.27 -14.20
C GLY A 75 -0.10 -10.85 -14.37
N TYR A 76 -0.06 -10.02 -13.34
CA TYR A 76 -0.48 -8.61 -13.34
C TYR A 76 0.72 -7.67 -13.49
N LYS A 77 0.41 -6.39 -13.73
CA LYS A 77 1.34 -5.27 -13.60
C LYS A 77 0.87 -4.38 -12.46
N ALA A 78 1.69 -4.22 -11.43
CA ALA A 78 1.42 -3.26 -10.37
C ALA A 78 1.60 -1.83 -10.89
N VAL A 79 0.69 -0.93 -10.47
CA VAL A 79 0.77 0.51 -10.66
C VAL A 79 0.46 1.16 -9.32
N PHE A 80 1.30 2.11 -8.90
CA PHE A 80 1.23 2.70 -7.59
C PHE A 80 0.53 4.06 -7.63
N SER A 81 -0.37 4.28 -6.68
CA SER A 81 -1.10 5.53 -6.51
C SER A 81 -0.84 6.07 -5.10
N VAL A 82 -0.32 7.28 -5.00
CA VAL A 82 -0.25 7.98 -3.72
C VAL A 82 -1.64 8.48 -3.37
N ILE A 83 -2.14 8.08 -2.22
CA ILE A 83 -3.50 8.37 -1.76
C ILE A 83 -3.50 9.18 -0.46
N ASP A 84 -4.60 9.87 -0.19
CA ASP A 84 -4.92 10.30 1.16
C ASP A 84 -5.23 9.06 2.02
N TRP A 85 -4.42 8.86 3.08
CA TRP A 85 -4.55 7.67 3.93
C TRP A 85 -5.91 7.59 4.64
N GLU A 86 -6.55 8.69 4.93
CA GLU A 86 -7.90 8.69 5.50
C GLU A 86 -8.94 8.14 4.53
N ALA A 87 -8.77 8.39 3.23
CA ALA A 87 -9.69 7.95 2.18
C ALA A 87 -9.48 6.48 1.73
N LYS A 88 -8.44 5.78 2.23
CA LYS A 88 -8.06 4.44 1.76
C LYS A 88 -9.20 3.45 1.65
N LYS A 89 -10.13 3.47 2.62
CA LYS A 89 -11.27 2.55 2.63
C LYS A 89 -12.25 2.87 1.52
N GLU A 90 -12.62 4.12 1.36
CA GLU A 90 -13.52 4.57 0.29
C GLU A 90 -12.93 4.28 -1.10
N LEU A 91 -11.63 4.54 -1.28
CA LEU A 91 -10.94 4.32 -2.54
C LEU A 91 -10.89 2.85 -2.95
N VAL A 92 -10.65 1.92 -2.00
CA VAL A 92 -10.64 0.49 -2.30
C VAL A 92 -12.06 -0.06 -2.50
N GLU A 93 -13.05 0.42 -1.76
CA GLU A 93 -14.46 0.01 -1.91
C GLU A 93 -15.09 0.54 -3.20
N SER A 94 -14.68 1.72 -3.67
CA SER A 94 -15.13 2.28 -4.96
C SER A 94 -14.44 1.64 -6.17
N GLY A 95 -13.32 0.94 -5.96
CA GLY A 95 -12.51 0.37 -7.02
C GLY A 95 -11.59 1.38 -7.72
N GLU A 96 -11.37 2.55 -7.14
CA GLU A 96 -10.37 3.51 -7.63
C GLU A 96 -8.95 2.97 -7.42
N ILE A 97 -8.73 2.22 -6.33
CA ILE A 97 -7.58 1.36 -6.12
C ILE A 97 -8.04 -0.09 -5.96
N ASP A 98 -7.22 -1.05 -6.40
CA ASP A 98 -7.52 -2.49 -6.25
C ASP A 98 -7.20 -3.01 -4.86
N CYS A 99 -6.16 -2.47 -4.22
CA CYS A 99 -5.74 -2.84 -2.88
C CYS A 99 -5.02 -1.70 -2.15
N ILE A 100 -5.00 -1.80 -0.82
CA ILE A 100 -4.23 -0.95 0.08
C ILE A 100 -2.98 -1.73 0.47
N TRP A 101 -1.79 -1.22 0.13
CA TRP A 101 -0.52 -1.82 0.47
C TRP A 101 0.49 -0.74 0.89
N GLY A 102 0.56 -0.44 2.17
CA GLY A 102 1.37 0.62 2.75
C GLY A 102 1.61 0.35 4.23
N SER A 103 2.39 -0.69 4.57
CA SER A 103 2.62 -1.13 5.95
C SER A 103 1.33 -1.23 6.78
N PHE A 104 0.27 -1.75 6.18
CA PHE A 104 -1.06 -1.72 6.78
C PHE A 104 -1.26 -2.86 7.79
N SER A 105 -1.45 -2.50 9.06
CA SER A 105 -1.68 -3.45 10.15
C SER A 105 -3.03 -4.13 10.03
N ILE A 106 -3.04 -5.47 10.07
CA ILE A 106 -4.26 -6.29 10.03
C ILE A 106 -5.05 -6.15 11.33
N ASP A 107 -4.35 -6.09 12.45
CA ASP A 107 -4.83 -6.19 13.82
C ASP A 107 -6.01 -5.24 14.13
N GLY A 108 -7.14 -5.81 14.56
CA GLY A 108 -8.38 -5.10 14.84
C GLY A 108 -9.15 -4.58 13.61
N ARG A 109 -8.77 -5.04 12.40
CA ARG A 109 -9.40 -4.69 11.12
C ARG A 109 -9.76 -5.93 10.28
N GLU A 110 -9.68 -7.13 10.86
CA GLU A 110 -9.86 -8.42 10.19
C GLU A 110 -11.20 -8.49 9.45
N ASP A 111 -12.24 -7.93 10.03
CA ASP A 111 -13.59 -7.94 9.47
C ASP A 111 -13.89 -6.81 8.48
N GLN A 112 -12.98 -5.83 8.35
CA GLN A 112 -13.23 -4.66 7.51
C GLN A 112 -12.84 -4.85 6.05
N TYR A 113 -11.89 -5.75 5.78
CA TYR A 113 -11.31 -5.99 4.47
C TYR A 113 -11.18 -7.49 4.19
N ARG A 114 -10.85 -7.84 2.95
CA ARG A 114 -10.24 -9.13 2.62
C ARG A 114 -8.73 -8.97 2.70
N TRP A 115 -8.09 -9.74 3.55
CA TRP A 115 -6.68 -9.61 3.81
C TRP A 115 -5.87 -10.73 3.15
N SER A 116 -4.68 -10.37 2.63
CA SER A 116 -3.64 -11.37 2.41
C SER A 116 -3.14 -11.94 3.74
N ALA A 117 -2.41 -13.06 3.70
CA ALA A 117 -1.53 -13.42 4.81
C ALA A 117 -0.53 -12.28 5.08
N PRO A 118 -0.05 -12.12 6.32
CA PRO A 118 0.96 -11.12 6.62
C PRO A 118 2.22 -11.33 5.78
N TYR A 119 2.71 -10.28 5.12
CA TYR A 119 3.98 -10.32 4.38
C TYR A 119 5.16 -9.94 5.25
N MET A 120 4.94 -9.10 6.26
CA MET A 120 5.94 -8.66 7.24
C MET A 120 5.34 -8.57 8.64
N VAL A 121 6.22 -8.49 9.64
CA VAL A 121 5.90 -8.11 11.02
C VAL A 121 6.62 -6.82 11.33
N SER A 122 5.97 -5.90 12.01
CA SER A 122 6.54 -4.61 12.40
C SER A 122 6.14 -4.22 13.82
N CYS A 123 7.05 -3.53 14.52
CA CYS A 123 6.77 -2.92 15.82
C CYS A 123 6.28 -1.48 15.62
N GLN A 124 5.19 -1.12 16.29
CA GLN A 124 4.82 0.25 16.55
C GLN A 124 5.57 0.72 17.80
N VAL A 125 6.30 1.79 17.68
CA VAL A 125 7.17 2.29 18.77
C VAL A 125 6.88 3.76 19.08
N VAL A 126 7.40 4.22 20.20
CA VAL A 126 7.22 5.61 20.67
C VAL A 126 8.58 6.30 20.74
N PRO A 127 9.01 7.03 19.72
CA PRO A 127 10.15 7.91 19.79
C PRO A 127 9.83 9.19 20.57
N VAL A 128 10.81 9.63 21.35
CA VAL A 128 10.85 10.89 22.09
C VAL A 128 12.16 11.61 21.79
N ARG A 129 12.26 12.91 22.12
CA ARG A 129 13.55 13.59 21.99
C ARG A 129 14.59 12.94 22.91
N SER A 130 15.85 12.96 22.52
CA SER A 130 16.96 12.36 23.27
C SER A 130 17.10 12.95 24.68
N ASP A 131 16.73 14.22 24.88
CA ASP A 131 16.75 14.94 26.15
C ASP A 131 15.45 14.81 26.97
N SER A 132 14.47 14.01 26.50
CA SER A 132 13.18 13.81 27.18
C SER A 132 13.32 13.04 28.49
N ASP A 133 12.47 13.34 29.45
CA ASP A 133 12.26 12.60 30.70
C ASP A 133 11.27 11.44 30.62
N ILE A 134 10.80 11.08 29.42
CA ILE A 134 9.91 9.97 29.16
C ILE A 134 10.75 8.73 28.83
N TYR A 135 10.74 7.69 29.67
CA TYR A 135 11.52 6.47 29.51
C TYR A 135 10.66 5.22 29.28
N THR A 136 9.42 5.25 29.71
CA THR A 136 8.46 4.14 29.62
C THR A 136 7.14 4.63 29.04
N LEU A 137 6.27 3.69 28.60
CA LEU A 137 4.91 4.03 28.17
C LEU A 137 4.10 4.71 29.29
N ALA A 138 4.33 4.34 30.55
CA ALA A 138 3.66 4.96 31.71
C ALA A 138 4.00 6.46 31.87
N ASP A 139 5.19 6.91 31.43
CA ASP A 139 5.60 8.31 31.49
C ASP A 139 4.86 9.21 30.46
N LEU A 140 4.07 8.60 29.56
CA LEU A 140 3.20 9.34 28.63
C LEU A 140 1.99 9.97 29.33
N ALA A 141 1.75 9.70 30.62
CA ALA A 141 0.68 10.30 31.39
C ALA A 141 0.71 11.83 31.29
N GLY A 142 -0.38 12.42 30.78
CA GLY A 142 -0.51 13.87 30.63
C GLY A 142 0.39 14.50 29.55
N ARG A 143 1.11 13.71 28.74
CA ARG A 143 1.99 14.19 27.65
C ARG A 143 1.20 14.42 26.36
N ARG A 144 1.80 15.15 25.43
CA ARG A 144 1.28 15.42 24.09
C ARG A 144 1.86 14.38 23.13
N VAL A 145 1.00 13.63 22.47
CA VAL A 145 1.41 12.56 21.55
C VAL A 145 0.90 12.86 20.15
N ALA A 146 1.76 12.75 19.13
CA ALA A 146 1.34 12.81 17.73
C ALA A 146 1.25 11.43 17.10
N VAL A 147 0.19 11.22 16.35
CA VAL A 147 -0.09 10.00 15.58
C VAL A 147 -0.61 10.39 14.21
N GLN A 148 -0.49 9.51 13.23
CA GLN A 148 -1.21 9.70 11.97
C GLN A 148 -2.65 9.23 12.13
N THR A 149 -3.58 9.98 11.52
CA THR A 149 -5.02 9.64 11.50
C THR A 149 -5.27 8.27 10.89
N THR A 150 -6.31 7.58 11.39
CA THR A 150 -6.76 6.26 10.93
C THR A 150 -5.67 5.16 10.96
N THR A 151 -4.66 5.34 11.83
CA THR A 151 -3.61 4.34 12.06
C THR A 151 -3.84 3.56 13.36
N LYS A 152 -3.09 2.45 13.54
CA LYS A 152 -3.19 1.65 14.76
C LYS A 152 -2.73 2.39 16.03
N PRO A 153 -1.64 3.19 16.00
CA PRO A 153 -1.29 4.04 17.14
C PRO A 153 -2.42 4.99 17.55
N GLU A 154 -3.11 5.62 16.60
CA GLU A 154 -4.25 6.49 16.93
C GLU A 154 -5.35 5.71 17.66
N ASP A 155 -5.73 4.54 17.12
CA ASP A 155 -6.74 3.67 17.74
C ASP A 155 -6.37 3.33 19.21
N ILE A 156 -5.10 2.99 19.47
CA ILE A 156 -4.61 2.62 20.80
C ILE A 156 -4.73 3.80 21.78
N PHE A 157 -4.32 5.00 21.38
CA PHE A 157 -4.39 6.17 22.27
C PHE A 157 -5.83 6.67 22.49
N LEU A 158 -6.70 6.50 21.50
CA LEU A 158 -8.12 6.94 21.61
C LEU A 158 -9.01 5.95 22.34
N SER A 159 -8.76 4.63 22.19
CA SER A 159 -9.63 3.60 22.80
C SER A 159 -9.42 3.47 24.31
N HIS A 160 -8.22 3.73 24.81
CA HIS A 160 -7.84 3.50 26.21
C HIS A 160 -7.99 2.03 26.65
N ASP A 161 -7.95 1.08 25.71
CA ASP A 161 -8.18 -0.35 26.01
C ASP A 161 -6.92 -1.07 26.51
N ASP A 162 -5.74 -0.53 26.24
CA ASP A 162 -4.48 -1.11 26.70
C ASP A 162 -4.09 -0.51 28.08
N PRO A 163 -4.09 -1.32 29.15
CA PRO A 163 -3.78 -0.86 30.50
C PRO A 163 -2.33 -0.35 30.69
N ARG A 164 -1.42 -0.63 29.73
CA ARG A 164 -0.04 -0.12 29.76
C ARG A 164 0.01 1.34 29.33
N ILE A 165 -1.00 1.81 28.63
CA ILE A 165 -1.06 3.15 28.05
C ILE A 165 -1.86 4.06 28.99
N PRO A 166 -1.24 5.04 29.64
CA PRO A 166 -1.93 5.96 30.50
C PRO A 166 -2.75 6.97 29.69
N ALA A 167 -3.67 7.67 30.35
CA ALA A 167 -4.31 8.81 29.74
C ALA A 167 -3.27 9.89 29.40
N VAL A 168 -3.09 10.16 28.12
CA VAL A 168 -2.23 11.23 27.62
C VAL A 168 -2.93 12.58 27.76
N GLY A 169 -2.19 13.68 27.73
CA GLY A 169 -2.74 15.02 27.89
C GLY A 169 -3.45 15.51 26.64
N GLU A 170 -2.87 15.24 25.47
CA GLU A 170 -3.43 15.63 24.18
C GLU A 170 -2.91 14.68 23.08
N ILE A 171 -3.79 14.34 22.14
CA ILE A 171 -3.48 13.54 20.96
C ILE A 171 -3.57 14.45 19.74
N PHE A 172 -2.47 14.56 19.01
CA PHE A 172 -2.41 15.28 17.73
C PHE A 172 -2.55 14.27 16.61
N SER A 173 -3.77 14.07 16.12
CA SER A 173 -4.04 13.25 14.94
C SER A 173 -3.74 14.06 13.68
N MET A 174 -2.75 13.63 12.92
CA MET A 174 -2.23 14.33 11.74
C MET A 174 -2.48 13.52 10.47
N GLN A 175 -3.05 14.13 9.43
CA GLN A 175 -3.18 13.51 8.12
C GLN A 175 -1.80 13.25 7.49
N ASN A 176 -0.93 14.26 7.51
CA ASN A 176 0.42 14.15 7.00
C ASN A 176 1.39 13.72 8.12
N ARG A 177 1.82 12.47 8.08
CA ARG A 177 2.76 11.92 9.06
C ARG A 177 4.14 12.59 9.05
N GLU A 178 4.57 13.15 7.92
CA GLU A 178 5.86 13.84 7.83
C GLU A 178 5.94 15.05 8.79
N LEU A 179 4.79 15.62 9.15
CA LEU A 179 4.72 16.71 10.11
C LEU A 179 4.98 16.26 11.56
N MET A 180 4.77 14.98 11.88
CA MET A 180 4.99 14.48 13.25
C MET A 180 6.45 14.64 13.70
N TYR A 181 7.40 14.42 12.80
CA TYR A 181 8.82 14.49 13.12
C TYR A 181 9.31 15.91 13.48
N PRO A 182 9.04 16.94 12.66
CA PRO A 182 9.38 18.31 13.06
C PRO A 182 8.59 18.77 14.29
N PHE A 183 7.36 18.30 14.53
CA PHE A 183 6.62 18.61 15.75
C PHE A 183 7.34 18.06 17.00
N LEU A 184 7.84 16.82 16.92
CA LEU A 184 8.66 16.24 18.00
C LEU A 184 9.97 17.02 18.20
N SER A 185 10.72 17.27 17.11
CA SER A 185 12.00 17.99 17.17
C SER A 185 11.86 19.40 17.74
N LYS A 186 10.76 20.09 17.47
CA LYS A 186 10.48 21.44 17.97
C LYS A 186 9.83 21.46 19.36
N GLY A 187 9.50 20.30 19.92
CA GLY A 187 8.84 20.20 21.23
C GLY A 187 7.37 20.64 21.23
N TYR A 188 6.71 20.64 20.06
CA TYR A 188 5.25 20.86 19.97
C TYR A 188 4.49 19.64 20.50
N VAL A 189 5.06 18.46 20.34
CA VAL A 189 4.63 17.22 20.99
C VAL A 189 5.78 16.62 21.78
N ASP A 190 5.48 15.76 22.75
CA ASP A 190 6.45 15.15 23.64
C ASP A 190 6.86 13.77 23.14
N ALA A 191 6.00 13.11 22.38
CA ALA A 191 6.21 11.81 21.77
C ALA A 191 5.49 11.71 20.41
N VAL A 192 5.93 10.75 19.59
CA VAL A 192 5.27 10.32 18.34
C VAL A 192 5.05 8.81 18.44
N ALA A 193 4.11 8.26 17.69
CA ALA A 193 3.99 6.80 17.55
C ALA A 193 3.88 6.41 16.07
N ALA A 194 4.75 5.48 15.66
CA ALA A 194 4.85 5.00 14.27
C ALA A 194 5.61 3.67 14.19
N HIS A 195 5.72 3.09 12.99
CA HIS A 195 6.56 1.92 12.76
C HIS A 195 8.04 2.20 13.02
N GLU A 196 8.70 1.32 13.75
CA GLU A 196 10.13 1.43 14.13
C GLU A 196 11.02 1.67 12.90
N THR A 197 10.82 0.89 11.85
CA THR A 197 11.60 0.99 10.61
C THR A 197 11.49 2.37 9.97
N ALA A 198 10.31 2.97 9.98
CA ALA A 198 10.09 4.31 9.43
C ALA A 198 10.71 5.40 10.32
N ILE A 199 10.69 5.24 11.63
CA ILE A 199 11.38 6.14 12.57
C ILE A 199 12.90 6.07 12.34
N LEU A 200 13.46 4.86 12.25
CA LEU A 200 14.89 4.68 12.02
C LEU A 200 15.33 5.26 10.67
N GLN A 201 14.52 5.06 9.62
CA GLN A 201 14.77 5.68 8.32
C GLN A 201 14.74 7.20 8.39
N CYS A 202 13.72 7.78 9.01
CA CYS A 202 13.61 9.22 9.20
C CYS A 202 14.79 9.79 9.99
N MET A 203 15.22 9.12 11.07
CA MET A 203 16.39 9.53 11.83
C MET A 203 17.67 9.54 10.98
N ALA A 204 17.85 8.51 10.13
CA ALA A 204 19.00 8.42 9.23
C ALA A 204 18.98 9.49 8.14
N ASP A 205 17.84 9.71 7.49
CA ASP A 205 17.70 10.62 6.35
C ASP A 205 17.87 12.10 6.75
N TYR A 206 17.41 12.46 7.95
CA TYR A 206 17.41 13.85 8.41
C TYR A 206 18.45 14.13 9.51
N GLY A 207 19.26 13.13 9.89
CA GLY A 207 20.25 13.28 10.97
C GLY A 207 19.61 13.61 12.32
N LEU A 208 18.46 12.98 12.62
CA LEU A 208 17.71 13.23 13.86
C LEU A 208 18.16 12.25 14.95
N GLU A 209 18.19 12.74 16.18
CA GLU A 209 18.54 11.95 17.36
C GLU A 209 17.31 11.83 18.26
N TYR A 210 16.52 10.78 18.09
CA TYR A 210 15.43 10.41 18.97
C TYR A 210 15.84 9.22 19.83
N ARG A 211 15.25 9.11 21.01
CA ARG A 211 15.27 7.90 21.81
C ARG A 211 13.94 7.16 21.61
N ILE A 212 14.00 5.94 21.15
CA ILE A 212 12.85 5.05 21.06
C ILE A 212 12.68 4.39 22.43
N LEU A 213 11.45 4.32 22.95
CA LEU A 213 11.17 3.61 24.20
C LEU A 213 11.41 2.11 24.01
N ASP A 214 11.99 1.44 25.00
CA ASP A 214 12.33 0.01 24.92
C ASP A 214 11.08 -0.88 24.78
N GLU A 215 9.96 -0.47 25.40
CA GLU A 215 8.70 -1.17 25.33
C GLU A 215 7.94 -0.76 24.06
N PRO A 216 7.68 -1.70 23.12
CA PRO A 216 6.90 -1.40 21.94
C PRO A 216 5.43 -1.15 22.30
N LEU A 217 4.80 -0.22 21.58
CA LEU A 217 3.38 0.03 21.69
C LEU A 217 2.58 -1.21 21.26
N LEU A 218 2.99 -1.80 20.12
CA LEU A 218 2.36 -3.00 19.56
C LEU A 218 3.28 -3.66 18.53
N THR A 219 3.25 -4.99 18.45
CA THR A 219 3.84 -5.74 17.34
C THR A 219 2.71 -6.30 16.47
N VAL A 220 2.74 -6.05 15.17
CA VAL A 220 1.65 -6.35 14.24
C VAL A 220 2.12 -7.05 12.98
N GLY A 221 1.24 -7.88 12.41
CA GLY A 221 1.35 -8.35 11.04
C GLY A 221 0.91 -7.28 10.04
N LEU A 222 1.72 -7.08 9.01
CA LEU A 222 1.40 -6.19 7.89
C LEU A 222 0.83 -7.01 6.74
N GLY A 223 -0.35 -6.63 6.26
CA GLY A 223 -1.06 -7.31 5.19
C GLY A 223 -1.47 -6.37 4.07
N VAL A 224 -1.92 -6.97 2.98
CA VAL A 224 -2.53 -6.26 1.85
C VAL A 224 -4.04 -6.38 1.97
N ALA A 225 -4.73 -5.24 1.97
CA ALA A 225 -6.17 -5.18 2.12
C ALA A 225 -6.87 -4.94 0.77
N PHE A 226 -7.86 -5.76 0.48
CA PHE A 226 -8.77 -5.62 -0.64
C PHE A 226 -10.17 -5.26 -0.14
N ALA A 227 -11.02 -4.70 -0.99
CA ALA A 227 -12.39 -4.41 -0.61
C ALA A 227 -13.07 -5.66 -0.03
N LYS A 228 -13.92 -5.46 1.00
CA LYS A 228 -14.62 -6.58 1.67
C LYS A 228 -15.44 -7.42 0.68
N GLU A 229 -16.02 -6.76 -0.33
CA GLU A 229 -16.86 -7.35 -1.35
C GLU A 229 -16.10 -7.82 -2.61
N ASP A 230 -14.76 -7.78 -2.58
CA ASP A 230 -13.95 -8.26 -3.72
C ASP A 230 -13.99 -9.79 -3.80
N GLU A 231 -14.64 -10.31 -4.83
CA GLU A 231 -14.79 -11.76 -5.07
C GLU A 231 -13.71 -12.35 -5.99
N ARG A 232 -12.73 -11.54 -6.43
CA ARG A 232 -11.67 -12.01 -7.36
C ARG A 232 -10.72 -13.01 -6.73
N GLY A 233 -10.68 -13.13 -5.39
CA GLY A 233 -9.82 -14.05 -4.65
C GLY A 233 -8.33 -13.66 -4.69
N LEU A 234 -8.05 -12.38 -4.96
CA LEU A 234 -6.68 -11.87 -5.07
C LEU A 234 -5.92 -11.98 -3.75
N GLU A 235 -6.59 -11.83 -2.61
CA GLU A 235 -6.01 -11.95 -1.28
C GLU A 235 -5.41 -13.35 -1.02
N LYS A 236 -6.09 -14.39 -1.53
CA LYS A 236 -5.64 -15.79 -1.39
C LYS A 236 -4.50 -16.10 -2.36
N ALA A 237 -4.64 -15.65 -3.62
CA ALA A 237 -3.60 -15.83 -4.62
C ALA A 237 -2.30 -15.11 -4.19
N LEU A 238 -2.41 -13.89 -3.68
CA LEU A 238 -1.29 -13.12 -3.17
C LEU A 238 -0.63 -13.79 -1.96
N SER A 239 -1.43 -14.35 -1.04
CA SER A 239 -0.92 -15.11 0.11
C SER A 239 -0.09 -16.32 -0.31
N ALA A 240 -0.54 -17.06 -1.34
CA ALA A 240 0.21 -18.19 -1.89
C ALA A 240 1.55 -17.72 -2.51
N VAL A 241 1.54 -16.61 -3.23
CA VAL A 241 2.76 -16.02 -3.80
C VAL A 241 3.73 -15.55 -2.70
N PHE A 242 3.24 -15.04 -1.58
CA PHE A 242 4.12 -14.69 -0.46
C PHE A 242 4.84 -15.91 0.11
N GLU A 243 4.17 -17.06 0.20
CA GLU A 243 4.85 -18.31 0.62
C GLU A 243 5.91 -18.73 -0.41
N GLU A 244 5.61 -18.70 -1.70
CA GLU A 244 6.60 -18.96 -2.75
C GLU A 244 7.82 -18.03 -2.64
N MET A 245 7.58 -16.71 -2.42
CA MET A 245 8.66 -15.73 -2.26
C MET A 245 9.47 -15.90 -0.98
N ARG A 246 8.89 -16.47 0.07
CA ARG A 246 9.62 -16.88 1.28
C ARG A 246 10.49 -18.10 1.02
N GLU A 247 9.92 -19.12 0.38
CA GLU A 247 10.60 -20.38 0.10
C GLU A 247 11.79 -20.22 -0.84
N ASP A 248 11.66 -19.39 -1.88
CA ASP A 248 12.73 -19.16 -2.85
C ASP A 248 13.71 -18.05 -2.44
N GLY A 249 13.48 -17.38 -1.32
CA GLY A 249 14.35 -16.33 -0.76
C GLY A 249 14.16 -14.95 -1.37
N THR A 250 13.27 -14.78 -2.34
CA THR A 250 13.03 -13.48 -3.00
C THR A 250 12.54 -12.42 -2.00
N MET A 251 11.66 -12.81 -1.06
CA MET A 251 11.16 -11.90 -0.03
C MET A 251 12.30 -11.39 0.87
N GLU A 252 13.18 -12.29 1.33
CA GLU A 252 14.36 -11.92 2.12
C GLU A 252 15.29 -10.98 1.34
N GLN A 253 15.52 -11.28 0.07
CA GLN A 253 16.37 -10.44 -0.79
C GLN A 253 15.80 -9.03 -0.97
N ILE A 254 14.49 -8.89 -1.19
CA ILE A 254 13.84 -7.58 -1.37
C ILE A 254 13.91 -6.79 -0.07
N ILE A 255 13.48 -7.36 1.06
CA ILE A 255 13.50 -6.67 2.37
C ILE A 255 14.93 -6.28 2.76
N GLY A 256 15.91 -7.14 2.47
CA GLY A 256 17.32 -6.92 2.76
C GLY A 256 17.99 -5.78 1.97
N GLN A 257 17.33 -5.24 0.94
CA GLN A 257 17.80 -4.02 0.25
C GLN A 257 17.56 -2.77 1.10
N TYR A 258 16.59 -2.83 2.00
CA TYR A 258 16.12 -1.69 2.80
C TYR A 258 16.44 -1.82 4.29
N LEU A 259 16.39 -3.05 4.81
CA LEU A 259 16.52 -3.33 6.24
C LEU A 259 17.66 -4.30 6.52
N ASN A 260 18.40 -4.02 7.58
CA ASN A 260 19.33 -4.99 8.15
C ASN A 260 18.54 -6.14 8.79
N GLU A 261 19.09 -7.37 8.75
CA GLU A 261 18.48 -8.57 9.34
C GLU A 261 17.02 -8.83 8.86
N PRO A 262 16.79 -8.95 7.55
CA PRO A 262 15.45 -9.04 6.95
C PRO A 262 14.57 -10.16 7.51
N ARG A 263 15.16 -11.28 7.96
CA ARG A 263 14.44 -12.42 8.54
C ARG A 263 13.64 -12.05 9.77
N GLY A 264 14.14 -11.11 10.56
CA GLY A 264 13.45 -10.60 11.73
C GLY A 264 12.10 -9.92 11.41
N TYR A 265 11.89 -9.47 10.17
CA TYR A 265 10.68 -8.81 9.72
C TYR A 265 9.72 -9.75 8.98
N MET A 266 10.14 -10.97 8.61
CA MET A 266 9.36 -11.89 7.79
C MET A 266 8.33 -12.73 8.56
N GLY A 267 8.29 -12.64 9.91
CA GLY A 267 7.45 -13.48 10.75
C GLY A 267 8.01 -14.91 10.89
N GLY A 268 8.03 -15.46 12.13
CA GLY A 268 8.53 -16.79 12.42
C GLY A 268 9.80 -16.84 13.26
N GLY A 269 10.37 -15.71 13.63
CA GLY A 269 11.43 -15.63 14.64
C GLY A 269 10.90 -14.93 15.90
N ASP A 270 11.24 -15.41 17.08
CA ASP A 270 11.00 -14.71 18.35
C ASP A 270 11.76 -13.36 18.31
N ARG A 271 11.03 -12.26 18.37
CA ARG A 271 11.53 -10.91 18.67
C ARG A 271 11.20 -10.54 20.09
#